data_f0a8cb76937c6e29a4281de7eba25186
#
_entry.id   f0a8cb76937c6e29a4281de7eba25186
#
_cell.length_a   1.000
_cell.length_b   1.000
_cell.length_c   1.000
_cell.angle_alpha   90.00
_cell.angle_beta   90.00
_cell.angle_gamma   90.00
#
_symmetry.space_group_name_H-M   'P 1'
#
loop_
_entity.id
_entity.type
_entity.pdbx_description
1 polymer ?
#
loop_
_entity_poly.entity_id
_entity_poly.type
_entity_poly.pdbx_seq_one_letter_code
_entity_poly.pdbx_strand_id
1 'polypeptide(L)'
;MAYGSRVNLSVSALYAIPHEFTEYSLEKKEGNRWAYFVNGASCSVVEVDVLTGEHKLLKTEIVMDVGESLNPAIDIGQIEGAYVQGYGYLAMEETLFSKEGKLLTRGHDTYSAPTIRDIPSVFNVALLRKQTPVENRKVLYSSKGVGEPPFWSISLLCNSCHCDRS
;
A
#
# COMPACT_ATOMS: atom_id res chain seq x y z
N MET A 1 28.68 29.36 -10.13
CA MET A 1 29.71 29.06 -11.15
C MET A 1 29.11 28.42 -12.41
N ALA A 2 28.33 27.33 -12.36
CA ALA A 2 27.79 26.65 -13.56
C ALA A 2 26.94 27.54 -14.47
N TYR A 3 26.14 28.46 -13.92
CA TYR A 3 25.32 29.40 -14.69
C TYR A 3 26.17 30.35 -15.54
N GLY A 4 27.23 30.90 -14.93
CA GLY A 4 28.17 31.80 -15.65
C GLY A 4 28.97 31.09 -16.75
N SER A 5 29.18 29.80 -16.61
CA SER A 5 29.88 28.95 -17.59
C SER A 5 28.95 28.42 -18.69
N ARG A 6 27.64 28.76 -18.67
CA ARG A 6 26.62 28.26 -19.62
C ARG A 6 26.54 26.74 -19.67
N VAL A 7 26.83 26.08 -18.56
CA VAL A 7 26.66 24.62 -18.43
C VAL A 7 25.19 24.31 -18.26
N ASN A 8 24.71 23.25 -18.92
CA ASN A 8 23.36 22.74 -18.72
C ASN A 8 23.19 22.31 -17.26
N LEU A 9 22.19 22.90 -16.56
CA LEU A 9 21.88 22.63 -15.15
C LEU A 9 20.81 21.56 -14.95
N SER A 10 20.31 20.99 -16.04
CA SER A 10 19.34 19.90 -16.00
C SER A 10 19.94 18.62 -16.58
N VAL A 11 19.65 17.50 -15.90
CA VAL A 11 19.99 16.18 -16.35
C VAL A 11 18.77 15.28 -16.11
N SER A 12 18.49 14.39 -17.02
CA SER A 12 17.50 13.35 -16.84
C SER A 12 18.16 11.98 -16.97
N ALA A 13 17.74 11.06 -16.11
CA ALA A 13 18.17 9.67 -16.14
C ALA A 13 16.95 8.76 -15.95
N LEU A 14 16.97 7.62 -16.62
CA LEU A 14 15.96 6.57 -16.49
C LEU A 14 16.63 5.30 -15.97
N TYR A 15 16.11 4.77 -14.88
CA TYR A 15 16.46 3.44 -14.43
C TYR A 15 15.44 2.42 -14.98
N ALA A 16 15.93 1.39 -15.65
CA ALA A 16 15.12 0.25 -16.07
C ALA A 16 15.59 -1.00 -15.32
N ILE A 17 14.64 -1.79 -14.81
CA ILE A 17 14.97 -3.10 -14.24
C ILE A 17 15.52 -3.99 -15.37
N PRO A 18 16.66 -4.68 -15.17
CA PRO A 18 17.20 -5.56 -16.17
C PRO A 18 16.20 -6.62 -16.65
N HIS A 19 16.11 -6.85 -17.94
CA HIS A 19 15.13 -7.75 -18.56
C HIS A 19 15.16 -9.17 -17.98
N GLU A 20 16.34 -9.68 -17.66
CA GLU A 20 16.54 -11.00 -17.06
C GLU A 20 15.74 -11.25 -15.77
N PHE A 21 15.32 -10.17 -15.07
CA PHE A 21 14.53 -10.25 -13.83
C PHE A 21 13.04 -10.14 -14.04
N THR A 22 12.60 -9.67 -15.21
CA THR A 22 11.17 -9.40 -15.50
C THR A 22 10.73 -10.00 -16.85
N GLU A 23 11.54 -10.85 -17.45
CA GLU A 23 11.20 -11.49 -18.71
C GLU A 23 10.14 -12.57 -18.47
N TYR A 24 8.94 -12.35 -19.00
CA TYR A 24 7.83 -13.28 -18.94
C TYR A 24 7.22 -13.46 -20.33
N SER A 25 7.18 -14.70 -20.79
CA SER A 25 6.49 -15.06 -22.03
C SER A 25 5.01 -15.38 -21.73
N LEU A 26 4.11 -14.58 -22.31
CA LEU A 26 2.67 -14.83 -22.22
C LEU A 26 2.27 -16.11 -22.97
N GLU A 27 2.98 -16.45 -24.06
CA GLU A 27 2.68 -17.64 -24.86
C GLU A 27 3.07 -18.92 -24.14
N LYS A 28 4.26 -18.95 -23.55
CA LYS A 28 4.79 -20.12 -22.84
C LYS A 28 4.34 -20.19 -21.38
N LYS A 29 3.81 -19.07 -20.84
CA LYS A 29 3.49 -18.88 -19.41
C LYS A 29 4.69 -19.16 -18.48
N GLU A 30 5.88 -18.90 -18.97
CA GLU A 30 7.15 -19.13 -18.28
C GLU A 30 7.92 -17.81 -18.11
N GLY A 31 8.81 -17.78 -17.10
CA GLY A 31 9.64 -16.63 -16.79
C GLY A 31 9.25 -15.91 -15.50
N ASN A 32 9.93 -14.81 -15.19
CA ASN A 32 9.72 -14.01 -14.00
C ASN A 32 8.84 -12.81 -14.32
N ARG A 33 7.66 -12.73 -13.71
CA ARG A 33 6.79 -11.54 -13.79
C ARG A 33 7.25 -10.41 -12.88
N TRP A 34 7.92 -10.75 -11.79
CA TRP A 34 8.19 -9.85 -10.68
C TRP A 34 9.68 -9.86 -10.35
N ALA A 35 10.26 -8.68 -10.21
CA ALA A 35 11.66 -8.55 -9.83
C ALA A 35 11.88 -8.92 -8.35
N TYR A 36 10.89 -8.67 -7.50
CA TYR A 36 10.95 -8.94 -6.05
C TYR A 36 9.54 -9.07 -5.47
N PHE A 37 9.48 -9.55 -4.23
CA PHE A 37 8.27 -9.63 -3.43
C PHE A 37 8.43 -8.78 -2.17
N VAL A 38 7.33 -8.18 -1.73
CA VAL A 38 7.23 -7.47 -0.46
C VAL A 38 6.43 -8.33 0.50
N ASN A 39 6.98 -8.57 1.68
CA ASN A 39 6.33 -9.33 2.74
C ASN A 39 6.01 -8.40 3.91
N GLY A 40 4.89 -8.65 4.56
CA GLY A 40 4.49 -7.89 5.72
C GLY A 40 3.43 -8.62 6.52
N ALA A 41 3.18 -8.12 7.71
CA ALA A 41 2.09 -8.56 8.57
C ALA A 41 1.46 -7.34 9.23
N SER A 42 0.15 -7.39 9.43
CA SER A 42 -0.58 -6.36 10.16
C SER A 42 -1.55 -7.00 11.14
N CYS A 43 -1.84 -6.26 12.21
CA CYS A 43 -2.84 -6.62 13.18
C CYS A 43 -3.59 -5.35 13.58
N SER A 44 -4.91 -5.39 13.58
CA SER A 44 -5.74 -4.26 13.97
C SER A 44 -6.76 -4.67 15.03
N VAL A 45 -7.06 -3.74 15.93
CA VAL A 45 -8.10 -3.85 16.92
C VAL A 45 -9.26 -2.97 16.50
N VAL A 46 -10.43 -3.57 16.34
CA VAL A 46 -11.65 -2.91 15.86
C VAL A 46 -12.74 -3.05 16.92
N GLU A 47 -13.44 -1.97 17.19
CA GLU A 47 -14.67 -1.95 17.97
C GLU A 47 -15.85 -1.94 17.00
N VAL A 48 -16.83 -2.80 17.21
CA VAL A 48 -18.03 -2.90 16.37
C VAL A 48 -19.27 -2.79 17.25
N ASP A 49 -20.16 -1.85 16.93
CA ASP A 49 -21.49 -1.79 17.54
C ASP A 49 -22.38 -2.86 16.88
N VAL A 50 -22.77 -3.87 17.63
CA VAL A 50 -23.55 -5.01 17.13
C VAL A 50 -24.99 -4.65 16.76
N LEU A 51 -25.50 -3.49 17.21
CA LEU A 51 -26.85 -3.02 16.90
C LEU A 51 -26.90 -2.19 15.62
N THR A 52 -25.92 -1.30 15.44
CA THR A 52 -25.88 -0.37 14.30
C THR A 52 -25.00 -0.88 13.16
N GLY A 53 -24.02 -1.73 13.48
CA GLY A 53 -22.98 -2.15 12.54
C GLY A 53 -21.86 -1.12 12.37
N GLU A 54 -21.91 -0.01 13.11
CA GLU A 54 -20.82 0.95 13.13
C GLU A 54 -19.54 0.30 13.65
N HIS A 55 -18.41 0.67 13.04
CA HIS A 55 -17.13 0.15 13.47
C HIS A 55 -16.10 1.28 13.58
N LYS A 56 -15.11 1.07 14.45
CA LYS A 56 -14.03 2.02 14.70
C LYS A 56 -12.70 1.28 14.83
N LEU A 57 -11.71 1.74 14.08
CA LEU A 57 -10.34 1.28 14.25
C LEU A 57 -9.73 1.92 15.51
N LEU A 58 -9.38 1.09 16.49
CA LEU A 58 -8.77 1.55 17.73
C LEU A 58 -7.26 1.57 17.65
N LYS A 59 -6.68 0.51 17.09
CA LYS A 59 -5.24 0.31 17.02
C LYS A 59 -4.87 -0.47 15.78
N THR A 60 -3.73 -0.12 15.15
CA THR A 60 -3.12 -0.88 14.07
C THR A 60 -1.61 -0.98 14.27
N GLU A 61 -1.09 -2.18 14.07
CA GLU A 61 0.33 -2.50 14.09
C GLU A 61 0.68 -3.11 12.73
N ILE A 62 1.71 -2.59 12.06
CA ILE A 62 2.18 -3.09 10.76
C ILE A 62 3.68 -3.32 10.83
N VAL A 63 4.13 -4.46 10.32
CA VAL A 63 5.55 -4.75 10.08
C VAL A 63 5.71 -5.06 8.60
N MET A 64 6.63 -4.36 7.91
CA MET A 64 6.79 -4.45 6.47
C MET A 64 8.26 -4.61 6.08
N ASP A 65 8.54 -5.55 5.17
CA ASP A 65 9.85 -5.70 4.53
C ASP A 65 9.94 -4.76 3.32
N VAL A 66 10.63 -3.65 3.51
CA VAL A 66 10.90 -2.67 2.45
C VAL A 66 12.30 -2.85 1.84
N GLY A 67 12.99 -3.93 2.19
CA GLY A 67 14.42 -4.10 1.85
C GLY A 67 15.29 -3.09 2.59
N GLU A 68 16.26 -2.50 1.90
CA GLU A 68 17.05 -1.38 2.42
C GLU A 68 16.27 -0.08 2.22
N SER A 69 15.82 0.51 3.32
CA SER A 69 15.09 1.78 3.26
C SER A 69 16.02 2.94 2.88
N LEU A 70 15.74 3.61 1.78
CA LEU A 70 16.47 4.80 1.36
C LEU A 70 16.05 6.04 2.16
N ASN A 71 14.79 6.08 2.58
CA ASN A 71 14.24 7.13 3.44
C ASN A 71 13.10 6.56 4.29
N PRO A 72 13.36 6.20 5.55
CA PRO A 72 12.36 5.60 6.41
C PRO A 72 11.08 6.43 6.60
N ALA A 73 11.18 7.77 6.58
CA ALA A 73 10.01 8.62 6.72
C ALA A 73 9.08 8.52 5.51
N ILE A 74 9.64 8.40 4.31
CA ILE A 74 8.84 8.18 3.09
C ILE A 74 8.23 6.79 3.11
N ASP A 75 9.00 5.76 3.45
CA ASP A 75 8.52 4.38 3.47
C ASP A 75 7.38 4.19 4.47
N ILE A 76 7.52 4.75 5.69
CA ILE A 76 6.47 4.72 6.71
C ILE A 76 5.22 5.45 6.20
N GLY A 77 5.38 6.66 5.65
CA GLY A 77 4.26 7.42 5.11
C GLY A 77 3.52 6.71 3.97
N GLN A 78 4.23 5.97 3.11
CA GLN A 78 3.62 5.13 2.07
C GLN A 78 2.83 3.97 2.66
N ILE A 79 3.37 3.31 3.69
CA ILE A 79 2.69 2.18 4.36
C ILE A 79 1.41 2.66 5.05
N GLU A 80 1.49 3.73 5.82
CA GLU A 80 0.33 4.32 6.51
C GLU A 80 -0.74 4.77 5.51
N GLY A 81 -0.34 5.49 4.46
CA GLY A 81 -1.24 5.98 3.42
C GLY A 81 -1.94 4.87 2.66
N ALA A 82 -1.21 3.82 2.27
CA ALA A 82 -1.77 2.67 1.57
C ALA A 82 -2.74 1.87 2.47
N TYR A 83 -2.44 1.72 3.77
CA TYR A 83 -3.33 1.08 4.72
C TYR A 83 -4.66 1.83 4.86
N VAL A 84 -4.61 3.16 5.05
CA VAL A 84 -5.83 4.00 5.17
C VAL A 84 -6.65 3.94 3.88
N GLN A 85 -6.00 3.96 2.71
CA GLN A 85 -6.67 3.80 1.43
C GLN A 85 -7.35 2.42 1.30
N GLY A 86 -6.69 1.36 1.77
CA GLY A 86 -7.27 0.01 1.83
C GLY A 86 -8.49 -0.06 2.75
N TYR A 87 -8.43 0.61 3.89
CA TYR A 87 -9.56 0.73 4.80
C TYR A 87 -10.76 1.43 4.13
N GLY A 88 -10.52 2.56 3.48
CA GLY A 88 -11.55 3.26 2.72
C GLY A 88 -12.21 2.36 1.69
N TYR A 89 -11.41 1.71 0.87
CA TYR A 89 -11.89 0.82 -0.19
C TYR A 89 -12.77 -0.32 0.31
N LEU A 90 -12.43 -0.92 1.45
CA LEU A 90 -13.12 -2.11 1.97
C LEU A 90 -14.30 -1.80 2.88
N ALA A 91 -14.30 -0.65 3.55
CA ALA A 91 -15.22 -0.38 4.63
C ALA A 91 -16.11 0.86 4.43
N MET A 92 -15.74 1.79 3.55
CA MET A 92 -16.40 3.10 3.44
C MET A 92 -16.80 3.47 2.02
N GLU A 93 -15.92 3.21 1.05
CA GLU A 93 -16.09 3.68 -0.31
C GLU A 93 -17.04 2.75 -1.10
N GLU A 94 -18.07 3.34 -1.71
CA GLU A 94 -19.02 2.61 -2.54
C GLU A 94 -19.30 3.36 -3.83
N THR A 95 -19.26 2.66 -4.94
CA THR A 95 -19.61 3.19 -6.26
C THR A 95 -21.00 2.71 -6.66
N LEU A 96 -21.98 3.61 -6.63
CA LEU A 96 -23.37 3.30 -6.93
C LEU A 96 -23.77 3.81 -8.31
N PHE A 97 -24.47 2.96 -9.06
CA PHE A 97 -25.06 3.31 -10.35
C PHE A 97 -26.58 3.19 -10.31
N SER A 98 -27.26 4.09 -11.00
CA SER A 98 -28.70 3.97 -11.25
C SER A 98 -29.00 2.80 -12.20
N LYS A 99 -30.29 2.44 -12.33
CA LYS A 99 -30.73 1.40 -13.27
C LYS A 99 -30.40 1.73 -14.73
N GLU A 100 -30.27 3.02 -15.03
CA GLU A 100 -29.93 3.55 -16.35
C GLU A 100 -28.41 3.69 -16.58
N GLY A 101 -27.58 3.20 -15.64
CA GLY A 101 -26.12 3.24 -15.73
C GLY A 101 -25.49 4.61 -15.37
N LYS A 102 -26.24 5.52 -14.76
CA LYS A 102 -25.73 6.82 -14.33
C LYS A 102 -25.05 6.69 -12.97
N LEU A 103 -23.80 7.16 -12.85
CA LEU A 103 -23.07 7.21 -11.59
C LEU A 103 -23.79 8.13 -10.59
N LEU A 104 -24.10 7.62 -9.41
CA LEU A 104 -24.78 8.36 -8.33
C LEU A 104 -23.77 8.98 -7.35
N THR A 105 -22.71 8.26 -7.02
CA THR A 105 -21.65 8.70 -6.11
C THR A 105 -20.61 9.54 -6.85
N ARG A 106 -20.90 10.84 -7.04
CA ARG A 106 -20.08 11.72 -7.89
C ARG A 106 -19.30 12.81 -7.17
N GLY A 107 -19.59 13.03 -5.91
CA GLY A 107 -19.01 14.12 -5.15
C GLY A 107 -18.71 13.74 -3.70
N HIS A 108 -18.08 14.63 -2.97
CA HIS A 108 -17.71 14.43 -1.56
C HIS A 108 -18.91 14.20 -0.63
N ASP A 109 -20.10 14.61 -1.04
CA ASP A 109 -21.38 14.42 -0.34
C ASP A 109 -21.97 13.02 -0.54
N THR A 110 -21.53 12.31 -1.58
CA THR A 110 -22.10 11.03 -1.97
C THR A 110 -21.07 9.89 -2.01
N TYR A 111 -19.78 10.21 -1.99
CA TYR A 111 -18.67 9.25 -1.97
C TYR A 111 -17.83 9.44 -0.71
N SER A 112 -17.86 8.45 0.18
CA SER A 112 -17.25 8.54 1.50
C SER A 112 -15.82 8.02 1.46
N ALA A 113 -14.83 8.89 1.32
CA ALA A 113 -13.42 8.55 1.52
C ALA A 113 -13.04 8.67 3.00
N PRO A 114 -12.03 7.93 3.48
CA PRO A 114 -11.54 8.04 4.86
C PRO A 114 -11.10 9.46 5.21
N THR A 115 -11.43 9.87 6.42
CA THR A 115 -11.04 11.15 7.00
C THR A 115 -10.01 10.92 8.13
N ILE A 116 -9.49 11.99 8.70
CA ILE A 116 -8.59 11.90 9.87
C ILE A 116 -9.24 11.23 11.09
N ARG A 117 -10.58 11.17 11.16
CA ARG A 117 -11.31 10.51 12.25
C ARG A 117 -11.35 8.99 12.12
N ASP A 118 -11.11 8.50 10.92
CA ASP A 118 -11.15 7.08 10.57
C ASP A 118 -9.78 6.41 10.76
N ILE A 119 -8.73 7.22 10.95
CA ILE A 119 -7.38 6.74 11.25
C ILE A 119 -7.35 6.22 12.70
N PRO A 120 -6.76 5.01 12.95
CA PRO A 120 -6.66 4.47 14.29
C PRO A 120 -5.89 5.42 15.22
N SER A 121 -6.35 5.55 16.46
CA SER A 121 -5.70 6.42 17.45
C SER A 121 -4.28 5.97 17.84
N VAL A 122 -3.99 4.68 17.67
CA VAL A 122 -2.66 4.09 17.81
C VAL A 122 -2.30 3.42 16.50
N PHE A 123 -1.36 4.00 15.78
CA PHE A 123 -0.94 3.53 14.47
C PHE A 123 0.59 3.36 14.47
N ASN A 124 1.05 2.11 14.56
CA ASN A 124 2.47 1.79 14.62
C ASN A 124 2.91 1.08 13.37
N VAL A 125 3.94 1.60 12.73
CA VAL A 125 4.58 0.98 11.57
C VAL A 125 6.03 0.70 11.89
N ALA A 126 6.46 -0.54 11.69
CA ALA A 126 7.85 -0.96 11.83
C ALA A 126 8.38 -1.49 10.49
N LEU A 127 9.53 -0.99 10.09
CA LEU A 127 10.26 -1.52 8.95
C LEU A 127 11.12 -2.70 9.40
N LEU A 128 10.95 -3.84 8.73
CA LEU A 128 11.72 -5.04 9.02
C LEU A 128 13.18 -4.83 8.61
N ARG A 129 14.06 -4.74 9.59
CA ARG A 129 15.51 -4.67 9.33
C ARG A 129 16.02 -6.02 8.90
N LYS A 130 16.55 -6.12 7.71
CA LYS A 130 17.15 -7.35 7.23
C LYS A 130 18.49 -7.57 7.90
N GLN A 131 18.66 -8.74 8.52
CA GLN A 131 19.92 -9.13 9.18
C GLN A 131 20.93 -9.78 8.22
N THR A 132 20.51 -10.13 7.00
CA THR A 132 21.36 -10.79 6.00
C THR A 132 21.59 -9.86 4.81
N PRO A 133 22.85 -9.74 4.32
CA PRO A 133 23.13 -9.05 3.06
C PRO A 133 22.31 -9.69 1.94
N VAL A 134 21.50 -8.90 1.26
CA VAL A 134 20.76 -9.41 0.10
C VAL A 134 21.71 -9.46 -1.06
N GLU A 135 22.10 -10.65 -1.48
CA GLU A 135 22.79 -10.87 -2.75
C GLU A 135 21.93 -10.53 -3.97
N ASN A 136 20.67 -10.17 -3.76
CA ASN A 136 19.73 -9.81 -4.81
C ASN A 136 19.96 -8.37 -5.29
N ARG A 137 20.89 -8.19 -6.21
CA ARG A 137 21.10 -6.96 -6.99
C ARG A 137 19.97 -6.65 -7.98
N LYS A 138 18.78 -7.25 -7.77
CA LYS A 138 17.62 -7.11 -8.67
C LYS A 138 16.88 -5.78 -8.55
N VAL A 139 17.17 -5.00 -7.52
CA VAL A 139 16.51 -3.73 -7.22
C VAL A 139 17.52 -2.66 -6.86
N LEU A 140 17.15 -1.40 -7.12
CA LEU A 140 18.00 -0.26 -6.86
C LEU A 140 18.34 -0.18 -5.35
N TYR A 141 19.62 -0.26 -5.01
CA TYR A 141 20.12 -0.27 -3.64
C TYR A 141 19.43 -1.28 -2.70
N SER A 142 18.88 -2.37 -3.23
CA SER A 142 18.11 -3.36 -2.47
C SER A 142 16.84 -2.81 -1.81
N SER A 143 16.36 -1.63 -2.23
CA SER A 143 15.10 -1.03 -1.79
C SER A 143 13.92 -1.62 -2.55
N LYS A 144 12.79 -1.81 -1.88
CA LYS A 144 11.55 -2.35 -2.45
C LYS A 144 10.46 -1.28 -2.43
N GLY A 145 9.61 -1.25 -3.46
CA GLY A 145 8.43 -0.40 -3.48
C GLY A 145 7.36 -0.91 -2.51
N VAL A 146 6.74 0.00 -1.76
CA VAL A 146 5.74 -0.31 -0.73
C VAL A 146 4.47 0.52 -0.84
N GLY A 147 4.22 1.16 -1.98
CA GLY A 147 3.06 2.04 -2.16
C GLY A 147 1.71 1.32 -2.13
N GLU A 148 1.63 0.08 -2.61
CA GLU A 148 0.36 -0.67 -2.72
C GLU A 148 0.27 -1.90 -1.78
N PRO A 149 1.33 -2.65 -1.47
CA PRO A 149 1.22 -3.87 -0.68
C PRO A 149 0.49 -3.71 0.67
N PRO A 150 0.67 -2.61 1.43
CA PRO A 150 -0.04 -2.40 2.71
C PRO A 150 -1.55 -2.22 2.56
N PHE A 151 -2.04 -1.83 1.39
CA PHE A 151 -3.47 -1.74 1.08
C PHE A 151 -4.20 -3.06 1.35
N TRP A 152 -3.58 -4.19 0.99
CA TRP A 152 -4.16 -5.51 1.17
C TRP A 152 -4.08 -6.05 2.60
N SER A 153 -3.29 -5.43 3.48
CA SER A 153 -3.14 -5.89 4.85
C SER A 153 -4.42 -5.78 5.68
N ILE A 154 -5.37 -4.93 5.27
CA ILE A 154 -6.68 -4.82 5.90
C ILE A 154 -7.70 -5.85 5.40
N SER A 155 -7.53 -6.41 4.20
CA SER A 155 -8.47 -7.35 3.61
C SER A 155 -8.63 -8.64 4.44
N LEU A 156 -7.60 -9.04 5.16
CA LEU A 156 -7.62 -10.20 6.05
C LEU A 156 -8.50 -9.98 7.29
N LEU A 157 -8.72 -8.74 7.71
CA LEU A 157 -9.56 -8.41 8.86
C LEU A 157 -11.05 -8.56 8.55
N CYS A 158 -11.50 -8.18 7.35
CA CYS A 158 -12.89 -8.32 6.94
C CYS A 158 -13.33 -9.79 6.86
N ASN A 159 -12.43 -10.72 6.53
CA ASN A 159 -12.72 -12.14 6.51
C ASN A 159 -12.78 -12.78 7.91
N SER A 160 -12.11 -12.18 8.92
CA SER A 160 -12.14 -12.68 10.30
C SER A 160 -13.36 -12.18 11.09
N CYS A 161 -13.94 -11.03 10.72
CA CYS A 161 -15.16 -10.50 11.34
C CYS A 161 -16.45 -11.24 10.93
N HIS A 162 -16.35 -12.29 10.12
CA HIS A 162 -17.47 -13.15 9.73
C HIS A 162 -17.68 -14.29 10.73
N CYS A 163 -17.12 -14.20 11.94
CA CYS A 163 -17.39 -15.13 13.04
C CYS A 163 -18.67 -14.76 13.77
N ASP A 164 -19.56 -15.75 13.74
CA ASP A 164 -20.72 -15.96 14.60
C ASP A 164 -21.91 -15.01 14.44
N ARG A 165 -22.64 -15.22 13.33
CA ARG A 165 -24.11 -15.21 13.42
C ARG A 165 -24.59 -16.64 13.68
N SER A 166 -24.60 -17.03 14.93
CA SER A 166 -25.42 -18.16 15.40
C SER A 166 -26.62 -17.61 16.18
#